data_a8b8fbd067769c5a1ddbaf6373a4b2dd
#
_entry.id   a8b8fbd067769c5a1ddbaf6373a4b2dd
#
_cell.length_a   1.000
_cell.length_b   1.000
_cell.length_c   1.000
_cell.angle_alpha   90.00
_cell.angle_beta   90.00
_cell.angle_gamma   90.00
#
_symmetry.space_group_name_H-M   'P 1'
#
loop_
_entity.id
_entity.type
_entity.pdbx_description
1 polymer ?
#
loop_
_entity_poly.entity_id
_entity_poly.type
_entity_poly.pdbx_seq_one_letter_code
_entity_poly.pdbx_strand_id
1 'polypeptide(L)'
;HSLKLQAEQGLTFVHPFDDEAIMAGQGTLALEMLAQQPELDTLIVPIGGGGLISGVATAAKAIKPGIRIVGVQTQRFPGAVNAVTGSTHPRGESTIAEGIAVSAPGAHCLPVIRDLVDELLLVDEGDVEQAIVMLLEIEKTLAEGAGATALAALVRHPERFAGRNVGLVLSGGNIDPMLLAAIIGRGMVRSG
;
A
#
# COMPACT_ATOMS: atom_id res chain seq x y z
N HIS A 1 -24.15 -5.74 -0.57
CA HIS A 1 -25.08 -4.93 -1.39
C HIS A 1 -24.79 -5.12 -2.89
N SER A 2 -23.55 -4.99 -3.38
CA SER A 2 -23.17 -5.11 -4.81
C SER A 2 -23.53 -6.47 -5.41
N LEU A 3 -23.30 -7.59 -4.72
CA LEU A 3 -23.69 -8.94 -5.20
C LEU A 3 -25.21 -9.09 -5.34
N LYS A 4 -26.01 -8.42 -4.47
CA LYS A 4 -27.45 -8.40 -4.59
C LYS A 4 -27.89 -7.62 -5.84
N LEU A 5 -27.29 -6.46 -6.10
CA LEU A 5 -27.55 -5.66 -7.31
C LEU A 5 -27.16 -6.43 -8.58
N GLN A 6 -26.02 -7.14 -8.56
CA GLN A 6 -25.62 -8.01 -9.65
C GLN A 6 -26.71 -9.04 -9.98
N ALA A 7 -27.20 -9.75 -8.96
CA ALA A 7 -28.24 -10.78 -9.16
C ALA A 7 -29.58 -10.20 -9.62
N GLU A 8 -30.00 -9.03 -9.08
CA GLU A 8 -31.31 -8.42 -9.37
C GLU A 8 -31.33 -7.66 -10.71
N GLN A 9 -30.22 -7.08 -11.13
CA GLN A 9 -30.14 -6.19 -12.28
C GLN A 9 -29.29 -6.73 -13.44
N GLY A 10 -28.70 -7.93 -13.30
CA GLY A 10 -27.85 -8.54 -14.33
C GLY A 10 -26.53 -7.77 -14.55
N LEU A 11 -26.05 -7.02 -13.55
CA LEU A 11 -24.81 -6.24 -13.64
C LEU A 11 -23.60 -7.17 -13.58
N THR A 12 -22.51 -6.76 -14.23
CA THR A 12 -21.21 -7.43 -14.05
C THR A 12 -20.54 -6.92 -12.78
N PHE A 13 -20.24 -7.83 -11.85
CA PHE A 13 -19.47 -7.50 -10.67
C PHE A 13 -17.97 -7.52 -11.01
N VAL A 14 -17.31 -6.38 -10.81
CA VAL A 14 -15.86 -6.27 -10.90
C VAL A 14 -15.31 -6.23 -9.48
N HIS A 15 -14.50 -7.22 -9.11
CA HIS A 15 -13.93 -7.28 -7.77
C HIS A 15 -12.89 -6.15 -7.59
N PRO A 16 -12.85 -5.44 -6.45
CA PRO A 16 -11.97 -4.27 -6.29
C PRO A 16 -10.47 -4.59 -6.28
N PHE A 17 -10.07 -5.83 -6.02
CA PHE A 17 -8.66 -6.22 -5.97
C PHE A 17 -8.38 -7.70 -6.32
N ASP A 18 -9.31 -8.62 -6.04
CA ASP A 18 -9.10 -10.07 -6.17
C ASP A 18 -9.59 -10.59 -7.53
N ASP A 19 -8.98 -10.10 -8.59
CA ASP A 19 -9.29 -10.41 -9.98
C ASP A 19 -8.02 -10.24 -10.82
N GLU A 20 -7.72 -11.20 -11.71
CA GLU A 20 -6.50 -11.20 -12.52
C GLU A 20 -6.41 -9.98 -13.45
N ALA A 21 -7.52 -9.54 -14.03
CA ALA A 21 -7.54 -8.36 -14.89
C ALA A 21 -7.29 -7.08 -14.10
N ILE A 22 -7.82 -7.00 -12.86
CA ILE A 22 -7.53 -5.89 -11.95
C ILE A 22 -6.04 -5.89 -11.59
N MET A 23 -5.47 -7.04 -11.19
CA MET A 23 -4.04 -7.14 -10.90
C MET A 23 -3.19 -6.75 -12.11
N ALA A 24 -3.52 -7.21 -13.30
CA ALA A 24 -2.81 -6.85 -14.52
C ALA A 24 -2.83 -5.32 -14.78
N GLY A 25 -3.98 -4.68 -14.58
CA GLY A 25 -4.11 -3.22 -14.66
C GLY A 25 -3.19 -2.49 -13.67
N GLN A 26 -3.09 -2.98 -12.43
CA GLN A 26 -2.19 -2.39 -11.42
C GLN A 26 -0.70 -2.60 -11.77
N GLY A 27 -0.37 -3.63 -12.51
CA GLY A 27 1.00 -3.88 -12.99
C GLY A 27 1.54 -2.79 -13.91
N THR A 28 0.69 -2.05 -14.61
CA THR A 28 1.10 -0.93 -15.49
C THR A 28 1.90 0.14 -14.74
N LEU A 29 1.61 0.35 -13.45
CA LEU A 29 2.37 1.25 -12.60
C LEU A 29 3.87 0.89 -12.58
N ALA A 30 4.20 -0.39 -12.39
CA ALA A 30 5.59 -0.82 -12.36
C ALA A 30 6.27 -0.68 -13.73
N LEU A 31 5.53 -0.89 -14.84
CA LEU A 31 6.05 -0.66 -16.19
C LEU A 31 6.47 0.80 -16.36
N GLU A 32 5.63 1.74 -15.95
CA GLU A 32 5.91 3.17 -16.05
C GLU A 32 7.05 3.61 -15.13
N MET A 33 7.04 3.17 -13.85
CA MET A 33 8.10 3.50 -12.89
C MET A 33 9.48 3.05 -13.39
N LEU A 34 9.60 1.81 -13.88
CA LEU A 34 10.85 1.26 -14.36
C LEU A 34 11.29 1.82 -15.72
N ALA A 35 10.34 2.26 -16.55
CA ALA A 35 10.65 2.98 -17.79
C ALA A 35 11.18 4.39 -17.51
N GLN A 36 10.61 5.10 -16.52
CA GLN A 36 11.02 6.45 -16.13
C GLN A 36 12.32 6.44 -15.32
N GLN A 37 12.50 5.45 -14.45
CA GLN A 37 13.65 5.32 -13.56
C GLN A 37 14.19 3.87 -13.54
N PRO A 38 15.01 3.49 -14.53
CA PRO A 38 15.53 2.13 -14.66
C PRO A 38 16.45 1.70 -13.52
N GLU A 39 17.02 2.66 -12.79
CA GLU A 39 17.94 2.40 -11.68
C GLU A 39 17.21 1.95 -10.38
N LEU A 40 15.89 2.02 -10.33
CA LEU A 40 15.13 1.52 -9.18
C LEU A 40 15.50 0.06 -8.88
N ASP A 41 15.83 -0.21 -7.64
CA ASP A 41 16.16 -1.56 -7.16
C ASP A 41 15.19 -2.06 -6.07
N THR A 42 14.35 -1.17 -5.55
CA THR A 42 13.37 -1.47 -4.51
C THR A 42 12.07 -0.70 -4.77
N LEU A 43 10.92 -1.37 -4.65
CA LEU A 43 9.61 -0.74 -4.67
C LEU A 43 8.89 -0.98 -3.34
N ILE A 44 8.33 0.07 -2.74
CA ILE A 44 7.52 -0.02 -1.52
C ILE A 44 6.06 0.23 -1.89
N VAL A 45 5.20 -0.74 -1.60
CA VAL A 45 3.81 -0.78 -2.09
C VAL A 45 2.84 -1.01 -0.93
N PRO A 46 1.79 -0.18 -0.77
CA PRO A 46 0.71 -0.42 0.19
C PRO A 46 -0.06 -1.71 -0.09
N ILE A 47 -0.46 -2.42 0.97
CA ILE A 47 -1.27 -3.64 0.86
C ILE A 47 -2.59 -3.50 1.63
N GLY A 48 -3.70 -3.48 0.89
CA GLY A 48 -5.03 -3.79 1.41
C GLY A 48 -5.38 -5.24 1.08
N GLY A 49 -6.21 -5.46 0.08
CA GLY A 49 -6.57 -6.79 -0.42
C GLY A 49 -5.51 -7.48 -1.28
N GLY A 50 -4.49 -6.75 -1.72
CA GLY A 50 -3.32 -7.31 -2.41
C GLY A 50 -3.29 -7.10 -3.92
N GLY A 51 -4.35 -6.57 -4.57
CA GLY A 51 -4.40 -6.41 -6.02
C GLY A 51 -3.28 -5.52 -6.57
N LEU A 52 -3.05 -4.37 -5.93
CA LEU A 52 -1.99 -3.43 -6.32
C LEU A 52 -0.60 -4.08 -6.27
N ILE A 53 -0.23 -4.61 -5.12
CA ILE A 53 1.12 -5.19 -4.95
C ILE A 53 1.32 -6.43 -5.82
N SER A 54 0.28 -7.26 -6.02
CA SER A 54 0.36 -8.43 -6.89
C SER A 54 0.66 -8.03 -8.33
N GLY A 55 -0.03 -7.03 -8.87
CA GLY A 55 0.22 -6.51 -10.20
C GLY A 55 1.61 -5.88 -10.32
N VAL A 56 1.97 -5.00 -9.39
CA VAL A 56 3.29 -4.34 -9.35
C VAL A 56 4.42 -5.36 -9.26
N ALA A 57 4.33 -6.34 -8.35
CA ALA A 57 5.36 -7.36 -8.16
C ALA A 57 5.54 -8.23 -9.42
N THR A 58 4.42 -8.67 -10.02
CA THR A 58 4.45 -9.47 -11.24
C THR A 58 5.14 -8.73 -12.38
N ALA A 59 4.74 -7.49 -12.65
CA ALA A 59 5.31 -6.70 -13.73
C ALA A 59 6.77 -6.32 -13.46
N ALA A 60 7.08 -5.86 -12.24
CA ALA A 60 8.44 -5.45 -11.88
C ALA A 60 9.43 -6.61 -11.94
N LYS A 61 9.08 -7.78 -11.38
CA LYS A 61 9.94 -8.97 -11.40
C LYS A 61 10.11 -9.55 -12.81
N ALA A 62 9.12 -9.39 -13.68
CA ALA A 62 9.24 -9.81 -15.09
C ALA A 62 10.27 -8.95 -15.86
N ILE A 63 10.36 -7.64 -15.56
CA ILE A 63 11.33 -6.72 -16.19
C ILE A 63 12.70 -6.83 -15.53
N LYS A 64 12.74 -6.82 -14.20
CA LYS A 64 13.96 -6.78 -13.37
C LYS A 64 13.85 -7.84 -12.26
N PRO A 65 14.22 -9.11 -12.54
CA PRO A 65 14.04 -10.21 -11.59
C PRO A 65 14.66 -9.98 -10.21
N GLY A 66 15.74 -9.19 -10.13
CA GLY A 66 16.41 -8.83 -8.88
C GLY A 66 15.82 -7.65 -8.11
N ILE A 67 14.76 -7.01 -8.61
CA ILE A 67 14.14 -5.88 -7.91
C ILE A 67 13.48 -6.37 -6.61
N ARG A 68 13.67 -5.62 -5.53
CA ARG A 68 13.07 -5.93 -4.22
C ARG A 68 11.69 -5.31 -4.11
N ILE A 69 10.70 -6.11 -3.75
CA ILE A 69 9.32 -5.68 -3.52
C ILE A 69 9.01 -5.74 -2.03
N VAL A 70 8.68 -4.59 -1.45
CA VAL A 70 8.34 -4.46 -0.03
C VAL A 70 6.88 -4.07 0.10
N GLY A 71 6.10 -4.91 0.76
CA GLY A 71 4.70 -4.64 1.05
C GLY A 71 4.52 -3.96 2.40
N VAL A 72 3.61 -3.00 2.49
CA VAL A 72 3.33 -2.27 3.74
C VAL A 72 1.86 -2.37 4.11
N GLN A 73 1.61 -2.71 5.38
CA GLN A 73 0.28 -2.65 6.01
C GLN A 73 0.32 -1.79 7.27
N THR A 74 -0.83 -1.34 7.75
CA THR A 74 -0.91 -0.79 9.10
C THR A 74 -0.94 -1.91 10.14
N GLN A 75 -0.39 -1.65 11.34
CA GLN A 75 -0.49 -2.55 12.48
C GLN A 75 -1.95 -2.88 12.83
N ARG A 76 -2.89 -2.02 12.46
CA ARG A 76 -4.33 -2.22 12.72
C ARG A 76 -5.00 -3.18 11.74
N PHE A 77 -4.45 -3.37 10.54
CA PHE A 77 -4.99 -4.29 9.52
C PHE A 77 -3.87 -5.16 8.92
N PRO A 78 -3.28 -6.06 9.71
CA PRO A 78 -2.10 -6.84 9.33
C PRO A 78 -2.46 -8.15 8.59
N GLY A 79 -3.57 -8.18 7.85
CA GLY A 79 -4.13 -9.41 7.30
C GLY A 79 -3.20 -10.15 6.34
N ALA A 80 -2.46 -9.44 5.46
CA ALA A 80 -1.48 -10.06 4.56
C ALA A 80 -0.25 -10.54 5.32
N VAL A 81 0.26 -9.76 6.29
CA VAL A 81 1.37 -10.17 7.15
C VAL A 81 1.00 -11.47 7.87
N ASN A 82 -0.15 -11.53 8.53
CA ASN A 82 -0.61 -12.75 9.22
C ASN A 82 -0.73 -13.94 8.26
N ALA A 83 -1.33 -13.74 7.09
CA ALA A 83 -1.54 -14.82 6.12
C ALA A 83 -0.23 -15.36 5.52
N VAL A 84 0.78 -14.52 5.34
CA VAL A 84 2.07 -14.91 4.74
C VAL A 84 3.00 -15.51 5.77
N THR A 85 3.11 -14.89 6.97
CA THR A 85 4.10 -15.26 7.99
C THR A 85 3.56 -16.27 9.01
N GLY A 86 2.25 -16.51 9.05
CA GLY A 86 1.61 -17.32 10.08
C GLY A 86 1.51 -16.62 11.44
N SER A 87 1.79 -15.31 11.50
CA SER A 87 1.63 -14.53 12.73
C SER A 87 0.16 -14.27 13.06
N THR A 88 -0.10 -13.83 14.29
CA THR A 88 -1.46 -13.60 14.81
C THR A 88 -1.60 -12.20 15.38
N HIS A 89 -1.08 -11.19 14.66
CA HIS A 89 -1.28 -9.80 15.05
C HIS A 89 -2.78 -9.47 15.13
N PRO A 90 -3.23 -8.81 16.20
CA PRO A 90 -4.64 -8.48 16.35
C PRO A 90 -5.09 -7.47 15.29
N ARG A 91 -6.33 -7.62 14.84
CA ARG A 91 -6.98 -6.64 13.99
C ARG A 91 -7.56 -5.51 14.84
N GLY A 92 -7.34 -4.26 14.43
CA GLY A 92 -8.00 -3.08 14.99
C GLY A 92 -9.42 -2.87 14.45
N GLU A 93 -10.11 -1.90 15.03
CA GLU A 93 -11.46 -1.52 14.62
C GLU A 93 -11.45 -0.51 13.47
N SER A 94 -10.47 0.40 13.47
CA SER A 94 -10.32 1.49 12.48
C SER A 94 -8.86 1.83 12.25
N THR A 95 -8.59 2.54 11.14
CA THR A 95 -7.28 3.10 10.78
C THR A 95 -7.49 4.36 9.95
N ILE A 96 -6.55 5.31 9.99
CA ILE A 96 -6.53 6.46 9.08
C ILE A 96 -6.18 6.05 7.64
N ALA A 97 -5.61 4.87 7.44
CA ALA A 97 -5.34 4.29 6.13
C ALA A 97 -6.52 3.43 5.64
N GLU A 98 -7.71 4.05 5.51
CA GLU A 98 -8.98 3.37 5.18
C GLU A 98 -8.89 2.56 3.87
N GLY A 99 -8.19 3.08 2.86
CA GLY A 99 -8.02 2.42 1.57
C GLY A 99 -7.32 1.05 1.63
N ILE A 100 -6.62 0.75 2.74
CA ILE A 100 -5.99 -0.55 2.99
C ILE A 100 -6.55 -1.27 4.22
N ALA A 101 -7.70 -0.84 4.76
CA ALA A 101 -8.36 -1.45 5.91
C ALA A 101 -9.05 -2.78 5.55
N VAL A 102 -8.30 -3.73 5.02
CA VAL A 102 -8.79 -5.03 4.55
C VAL A 102 -8.39 -6.14 5.52
N SER A 103 -9.34 -7.00 5.88
CA SER A 103 -9.14 -8.04 6.90
C SER A 103 -8.23 -9.18 6.47
N ALA A 104 -8.25 -9.53 5.17
CA ALA A 104 -7.45 -10.61 4.60
C ALA A 104 -7.15 -10.31 3.13
N PRO A 105 -6.01 -10.75 2.60
CA PRO A 105 -5.73 -10.65 1.17
C PRO A 105 -6.70 -11.52 0.36
N GLY A 106 -6.87 -11.17 -0.91
CA GLY A 106 -7.67 -11.95 -1.86
C GLY A 106 -7.08 -13.33 -2.11
N ALA A 107 -7.93 -14.27 -2.52
CA ALA A 107 -7.54 -15.64 -2.80
C ALA A 107 -6.57 -15.76 -3.99
N HIS A 108 -6.75 -14.93 -5.01
CA HIS A 108 -5.83 -14.83 -6.17
C HIS A 108 -4.58 -14.01 -5.82
N CYS A 109 -4.71 -13.00 -4.95
CA CYS A 109 -3.59 -12.13 -4.56
C CYS A 109 -2.59 -12.83 -3.63
N LEU A 110 -3.06 -13.64 -2.68
CA LEU A 110 -2.21 -14.23 -1.64
C LEU A 110 -1.07 -15.11 -2.18
N PRO A 111 -1.27 -16.01 -3.16
CA PRO A 111 -0.18 -16.75 -3.76
C PRO A 111 0.89 -15.84 -4.38
N VAL A 112 0.48 -14.81 -5.12
CA VAL A 112 1.40 -13.86 -5.75
C VAL A 112 2.21 -13.10 -4.70
N ILE A 113 1.57 -12.67 -3.60
CA ILE A 113 2.26 -12.00 -2.49
C ILE A 113 3.32 -12.94 -1.87
N ARG A 114 2.98 -14.21 -1.64
CA ARG A 114 3.92 -15.20 -1.08
C ARG A 114 5.13 -15.45 -1.97
N ASP A 115 4.91 -15.48 -3.28
CA ASP A 115 5.94 -15.86 -4.24
C ASP A 115 6.83 -14.68 -4.66
N LEU A 116 6.29 -13.46 -4.74
CA LEU A 116 6.95 -12.33 -5.38
C LEU A 116 7.28 -11.16 -4.45
N VAL A 117 6.70 -11.10 -3.25
CA VAL A 117 6.99 -10.02 -2.29
C VAL A 117 8.12 -10.46 -1.35
N ASP A 118 9.21 -9.70 -1.37
CA ASP A 118 10.44 -10.07 -0.65
C ASP A 118 10.34 -9.75 0.86
N GLU A 119 9.54 -8.75 1.25
CA GLU A 119 9.39 -8.34 2.64
C GLU A 119 8.03 -7.71 2.89
N LEU A 120 7.51 -7.90 4.11
CA LEU A 120 6.29 -7.26 4.61
C LEU A 120 6.60 -6.45 5.86
N LEU A 121 6.18 -5.18 5.87
CA LEU A 121 6.37 -4.25 6.98
C LEU A 121 5.04 -3.79 7.56
N LEU A 122 5.05 -3.49 8.84
CA LEU A 122 3.93 -2.87 9.54
C LEU A 122 4.33 -1.46 10.02
N VAL A 123 3.46 -0.50 9.78
CA VAL A 123 3.57 0.87 10.28
C VAL A 123 2.43 1.19 11.24
N ASP A 124 2.65 2.05 12.20
CA ASP A 124 1.59 2.52 13.09
C ASP A 124 0.90 3.78 12.56
N GLU A 125 -0.18 4.20 13.23
CA GLU A 125 -0.96 5.37 12.82
C GLU A 125 -0.12 6.67 12.88
N GLY A 126 0.79 6.78 13.84
CA GLY A 126 1.67 7.94 13.98
C GLY A 126 2.69 8.05 12.85
N ASP A 127 3.22 6.93 12.38
CA ASP A 127 4.11 6.89 11.22
C ASP A 127 3.37 7.37 9.96
N VAL A 128 2.11 6.95 9.79
CA VAL A 128 1.27 7.34 8.64
C VAL A 128 0.93 8.83 8.71
N GLU A 129 0.54 9.35 9.88
CA GLU A 129 0.29 10.79 10.08
C GLU A 129 1.53 11.64 9.73
N GLN A 130 2.70 11.21 10.19
CA GLN A 130 3.96 11.90 9.87
C GLN A 130 4.23 11.90 8.37
N ALA A 131 4.02 10.77 7.69
CA ALA A 131 4.23 10.68 6.25
C ALA A 131 3.26 11.58 5.46
N ILE A 132 1.98 11.69 5.87
CA ILE A 132 1.00 12.62 5.27
C ILE A 132 1.51 14.07 5.38
N VAL A 133 1.95 14.47 6.57
CA VAL A 133 2.47 15.82 6.80
C VAL A 133 3.71 16.08 5.96
N MET A 134 4.66 15.14 5.91
CA MET A 134 5.87 15.27 5.07
C MET A 134 5.55 15.42 3.59
N LEU A 135 4.63 14.62 3.05
CA LEU A 135 4.20 14.74 1.65
C LEU A 135 3.58 16.11 1.36
N LEU A 136 2.77 16.61 2.28
CA LEU A 136 2.15 17.93 2.15
C LEU A 136 3.17 19.06 2.25
N GLU A 137 4.08 19.02 3.22
CA GLU A 137 5.01 20.11 3.52
C GLU A 137 6.22 20.15 2.57
N ILE A 138 6.74 18.99 2.18
CA ILE A 138 7.96 18.88 1.38
C ILE A 138 7.60 18.78 -0.11
N GLU A 139 6.79 17.79 -0.46
CA GLU A 139 6.46 17.45 -1.84
C GLU A 139 5.26 18.24 -2.39
N LYS A 140 4.53 19.00 -1.54
CA LYS A 140 3.29 19.69 -1.89
C LYS A 140 2.23 18.76 -2.49
N THR A 141 2.28 17.51 -2.08
CA THR A 141 1.41 16.45 -2.56
C THR A 141 0.42 16.04 -1.47
N LEU A 142 -0.86 16.04 -1.80
CA LEU A 142 -1.91 15.55 -0.91
C LEU A 142 -2.02 14.04 -1.04
N ALA A 143 -1.78 13.34 0.05
CA ALA A 143 -1.97 11.89 0.15
C ALA A 143 -2.95 11.54 1.27
N GLU A 144 -3.76 10.51 1.06
CA GLU A 144 -4.54 9.86 2.12
C GLU A 144 -3.68 8.88 2.93
N GLY A 145 -4.21 8.36 4.04
CA GLY A 145 -3.47 7.45 4.91
C GLY A 145 -2.93 6.23 4.17
N ALA A 146 -3.73 5.59 3.32
CA ALA A 146 -3.30 4.44 2.53
C ALA A 146 -2.16 4.80 1.57
N GLY A 147 -2.27 5.96 0.89
CA GLY A 147 -1.25 6.46 -0.03
C GLY A 147 0.06 6.84 0.63
N ALA A 148 0.04 7.22 1.91
CA ALA A 148 1.22 7.64 2.65
C ALA A 148 2.01 6.48 3.30
N THR A 149 1.47 5.26 3.35
CA THR A 149 2.08 4.14 4.08
C THR A 149 3.44 3.71 3.53
N ALA A 150 3.68 3.85 2.22
CA ALA A 150 4.98 3.55 1.64
C ALA A 150 6.08 4.48 2.18
N LEU A 151 5.81 5.79 2.26
CA LEU A 151 6.73 6.75 2.87
C LEU A 151 6.87 6.51 4.38
N ALA A 152 5.76 6.19 5.07
CA ALA A 152 5.80 5.84 6.49
C ALA A 152 6.78 4.70 6.78
N ALA A 153 6.77 3.64 5.97
CA ALA A 153 7.69 2.52 6.11
C ALA A 153 9.15 2.92 5.84
N LEU A 154 9.40 3.75 4.83
CA LEU A 154 10.75 4.25 4.52
C LEU A 154 11.32 5.07 5.69
N VAL A 155 10.53 5.99 6.25
CA VAL A 155 10.96 6.87 7.35
C VAL A 155 11.16 6.09 8.65
N ARG A 156 10.30 5.11 8.92
CA ARG A 156 10.40 4.27 10.12
C ARG A 156 11.58 3.32 10.11
N HIS A 157 11.97 2.82 8.94
CA HIS A 157 13.00 1.80 8.77
C HIS A 157 14.10 2.21 7.80
N PRO A 158 14.74 3.39 7.97
CA PRO A 158 15.69 3.94 7.00
C PRO A 158 16.90 3.01 6.78
N GLU A 159 17.29 2.25 7.79
CA GLU A 159 18.40 1.28 7.73
C GLU A 159 18.16 0.15 6.72
N ARG A 160 16.90 -0.20 6.44
CA ARG A 160 16.52 -1.23 5.47
C ARG A 160 16.66 -0.79 4.02
N PHE A 161 16.72 0.52 3.81
CA PHE A 161 16.70 1.14 2.49
C PHE A 161 17.98 1.96 2.20
N ALA A 162 18.91 2.03 3.16
CA ALA A 162 20.16 2.76 2.98
C ALA A 162 20.96 2.26 1.77
N GLY A 163 21.38 3.18 0.90
CA GLY A 163 22.13 2.88 -0.32
C GLY A 163 21.30 2.27 -1.45
N ARG A 164 19.96 2.32 -1.37
CA ARG A 164 19.04 1.81 -2.37
C ARG A 164 18.39 2.91 -3.20
N ASN A 165 18.06 2.59 -4.43
CA ASN A 165 17.19 3.41 -5.28
C ASN A 165 15.74 2.96 -5.08
N VAL A 166 15.01 3.67 -4.23
CA VAL A 166 13.68 3.27 -3.76
C VAL A 166 12.57 4.02 -4.50
N GLY A 167 11.65 3.28 -5.09
CA GLY A 167 10.39 3.81 -5.59
C GLY A 167 9.27 3.64 -4.55
N LEU A 168 8.54 4.72 -4.26
CA LEU A 168 7.38 4.72 -3.35
C LEU A 168 6.10 4.81 -4.16
N VAL A 169 5.14 3.93 -3.86
CA VAL A 169 3.81 4.01 -4.47
C VAL A 169 2.90 4.85 -3.59
N LEU A 170 2.52 6.03 -4.07
CA LEU A 170 1.50 6.90 -3.48
C LEU A 170 0.15 6.55 -4.11
N SER A 171 -0.61 5.67 -3.47
CA SER A 171 -1.76 5.01 -4.09
C SER A 171 -3.06 5.81 -4.06
N GLY A 172 -3.12 6.95 -3.36
CA GLY A 172 -4.32 7.77 -3.30
C GLY A 172 -4.16 9.07 -2.49
N GLY A 173 -5.09 10.01 -2.73
CA GLY A 173 -5.11 11.32 -2.07
C GLY A 173 -6.53 11.76 -1.62
N ASN A 174 -7.49 10.83 -1.53
CA ASN A 174 -8.87 11.14 -1.20
C ASN A 174 -9.10 11.18 0.33
N ILE A 175 -8.39 12.08 1.00
CA ILE A 175 -8.48 12.26 2.45
C ILE A 175 -9.62 13.22 2.83
N ASP A 176 -10.32 12.90 3.93
CA ASP A 176 -11.30 13.83 4.52
C ASP A 176 -10.61 15.11 5.02
N PRO A 177 -11.10 16.31 4.65
CA PRO A 177 -10.49 17.58 5.05
C PRO A 177 -10.42 17.80 6.57
N MET A 178 -11.40 17.31 7.33
CA MET A 178 -11.41 17.44 8.80
C MET A 178 -10.36 16.52 9.42
N LEU A 179 -10.22 15.30 8.88
CA LEU A 179 -9.16 14.38 9.29
C LEU A 179 -7.78 14.97 8.99
N LEU A 180 -7.59 15.53 7.78
CA LEU A 180 -6.34 16.18 7.39
C LEU A 180 -5.99 17.34 8.32
N ALA A 181 -6.95 18.22 8.63
CA ALA A 181 -6.74 19.33 9.56
C ALA A 181 -6.34 18.84 10.96
N ALA A 182 -6.94 17.76 11.44
CA ALA A 182 -6.60 17.14 12.72
C ALA A 182 -5.17 16.53 12.70
N ILE A 183 -4.77 15.89 11.60
CA ILE A 183 -3.41 15.33 11.41
C ILE A 183 -2.37 16.45 11.42
N ILE A 184 -2.59 17.52 10.65
CA ILE A 184 -1.69 18.68 10.62
C ILE A 184 -1.55 19.29 12.02
N GLY A 185 -2.67 19.49 12.74
CA GLY A 185 -2.65 20.03 14.09
C GLY A 185 -1.81 19.18 15.07
N ARG A 186 -1.91 17.85 15.00
CA ARG A 186 -1.08 16.93 15.80
C ARG A 186 0.40 16.95 15.39
N GLY A 187 0.68 17.08 14.09
CA GLY A 187 2.04 17.19 13.55
C GLY A 187 2.76 18.43 14.04
N MET A 188 2.09 19.58 14.03
CA MET A 188 2.66 20.86 14.53
C MET A 188 3.03 20.79 16.02
N VAL A 189 2.27 20.09 16.84
CA VAL A 189 2.58 19.90 18.28
C VAL A 189 3.81 19.00 18.49
N ARG A 190 4.06 18.06 17.60
CA ARG A 190 5.24 17.16 17.69
C ARG A 190 6.55 17.81 17.21
N SER A 191 6.46 18.84 16.36
CA SER A 191 7.60 19.51 15.73
C SER A 191 8.11 20.72 16.53
N GLY A 192 7.36 21.20 17.54
CA GLY A 192 7.69 22.30 18.45
C GLY A 192 8.25 21.81 19.76
#